data_ff7b625b97017b12bb6b9e068ab1df48
#
_entry.id   ff7b625b97017b12bb6b9e068ab1df48
#
_cell.length_a   1.000
_cell.length_b   1.000
_cell.length_c   1.000
_cell.angle_alpha   90.00
_cell.angle_beta   90.00
_cell.angle_gamma   90.00
#
_symmetry.space_group_name_H-M   'P 1'
#
loop_
_entity.id
_entity.type
_entity.pdbx_description
1 polymer ?
#
loop_
_entity_poly.entity_id
_entity_poly.type
_entity_poly.pdbx_seq_one_letter_code
_entity_poly.pdbx_strand_id
1 'polypeptide(L)'
;MVGEGVLLFENKNSLTDNEKSEIIDLFSCLGLVEEIPSELMGIGGAISGCGPAFMDMIMESYADAAVKYGIPRTLAYKLIAQTMLGSAKLELQSGSHPGALKDAVCSPGGTTIRGVAALEKAGLRGACIDCIDAIMNK
;
A
#
# COMPACT_ATOMS: atom_id res chain seq x y z
N MET A 1 -15.64 2.65 -9.42
CA MET A 1 -15.00 3.05 -8.15
C MET A 1 -15.17 1.91 -7.17
N VAL A 2 -14.12 1.59 -6.39
CA VAL A 2 -14.13 0.43 -5.45
C VAL A 2 -14.30 0.85 -3.99
N GLY A 3 -14.39 2.17 -3.69
CA GLY A 3 -14.57 2.69 -2.33
C GLY A 3 -13.35 2.55 -1.40
N GLU A 4 -12.16 2.44 -1.97
CA GLU A 4 -10.90 2.22 -1.24
C GLU A 4 -9.84 3.26 -1.68
N GLY A 5 -10.28 4.49 -1.95
CA GLY A 5 -9.38 5.59 -2.28
C GLY A 5 -8.70 6.18 -1.05
N VAL A 6 -7.80 7.15 -1.28
CA VAL A 6 -7.21 7.98 -0.23
C VAL A 6 -7.46 9.44 -0.60
N LEU A 7 -8.14 10.16 0.26
CA LEU A 7 -8.40 11.59 0.13
C LEU A 7 -7.64 12.33 1.22
N LEU A 8 -6.82 13.27 0.82
CA LEU A 8 -6.02 14.08 1.73
C LEU A 8 -6.48 15.53 1.67
N PHE A 9 -6.59 16.17 2.82
CA PHE A 9 -6.79 17.61 2.90
C PHE A 9 -5.79 18.23 3.88
N GLU A 10 -5.43 19.49 3.61
CA GLU A 10 -4.39 20.16 4.40
C GLU A 10 -4.94 20.72 5.71
N ASN A 11 -4.10 20.71 6.76
CA ASN A 11 -4.46 21.24 8.09
C ASN A 11 -4.50 22.77 8.14
N LYS A 12 -3.86 23.47 7.21
CA LYS A 12 -3.93 24.93 7.07
C LYS A 12 -5.17 25.33 6.27
N ASN A 13 -6.33 25.20 6.89
CA ASN A 13 -7.62 25.58 6.33
C ASN A 13 -8.42 26.40 7.34
N SER A 14 -9.55 26.96 6.90
CA SER A 14 -10.45 27.78 7.74
C SER A 14 -11.67 26.99 8.24
N LEU A 15 -11.67 25.67 8.11
CA LEU A 15 -12.77 24.82 8.51
C LEU A 15 -12.86 24.68 10.03
N THR A 16 -14.06 24.72 10.56
CA THR A 16 -14.36 24.35 11.94
C THR A 16 -14.29 22.82 12.10
N ASP A 17 -14.17 22.34 13.33
CA ASP A 17 -14.14 20.90 13.62
C ASP A 17 -15.42 20.19 13.14
N ASN A 18 -16.58 20.87 13.18
CA ASN A 18 -17.83 20.34 12.66
C ASN A 18 -17.78 20.18 11.12
N GLU A 19 -17.30 21.20 10.40
CA GLU A 19 -17.16 21.14 8.95
C GLU A 19 -16.17 20.07 8.51
N LYS A 20 -15.07 19.88 9.27
CA LYS A 20 -14.12 18.77 9.01
C LYS A 20 -14.80 17.41 9.19
N SER A 21 -15.58 17.25 10.28
CA SER A 21 -16.34 16.01 10.50
C SER A 21 -17.33 15.72 9.35
N GLU A 22 -18.06 16.74 8.91
CA GLU A 22 -18.98 16.62 7.79
C GLU A 22 -18.27 16.21 6.48
N ILE A 23 -17.08 16.77 6.23
CA ILE A 23 -16.25 16.40 5.06
C ILE A 23 -15.82 14.94 5.15
N ILE A 24 -15.31 14.51 6.31
CA ILE A 24 -14.90 13.13 6.53
C ILE A 24 -16.08 12.18 6.31
N ASP A 25 -17.22 12.46 6.91
CA ASP A 25 -18.42 11.64 6.77
C ASP A 25 -18.90 11.57 5.31
N LEU A 26 -18.93 12.72 4.62
CA LEU A 26 -19.37 12.80 3.23
C LEU A 26 -18.49 11.98 2.29
N PHE A 27 -17.18 12.04 2.47
CA PHE A 27 -16.22 11.41 1.58
C PHE A 27 -15.76 10.00 2.02
N SER A 28 -16.12 9.55 3.22
CA SER A 28 -15.76 8.22 3.75
C SER A 28 -16.23 7.06 2.86
N CYS A 29 -17.31 7.26 2.10
CA CYS A 29 -17.78 6.26 1.11
C CYS A 29 -16.81 6.04 -0.07
N LEU A 30 -15.84 6.93 -0.26
CA LEU A 30 -14.84 6.83 -1.32
C LEU A 30 -13.54 6.17 -0.84
N GLY A 31 -13.33 6.06 0.48
CA GLY A 31 -12.15 5.46 1.11
C GLY A 31 -11.68 6.22 2.35
N LEU A 32 -10.38 6.16 2.62
CA LEU A 32 -9.74 6.86 3.73
C LEU A 32 -9.75 8.38 3.47
N VAL A 33 -10.17 9.16 4.46
CA VAL A 33 -10.10 10.63 4.45
C VAL A 33 -9.23 11.08 5.61
N GLU A 34 -8.12 11.77 5.32
CA GLU A 34 -7.15 12.18 6.34
C GLU A 34 -6.75 13.64 6.20
N GLU A 35 -6.69 14.33 7.35
CA GLU A 35 -6.09 15.66 7.46
C GLU A 35 -4.59 15.53 7.71
N ILE A 36 -3.78 16.17 6.86
CA ILE A 36 -2.32 16.14 6.98
C ILE A 36 -1.72 17.55 7.00
N PRO A 37 -0.52 17.74 7.55
CA PRO A 37 0.22 18.99 7.44
C PRO A 37 0.41 19.42 5.98
N SER A 38 0.21 20.73 5.70
CA SER A 38 0.31 21.26 4.34
C SER A 38 1.65 20.96 3.66
N GLU A 39 2.74 20.94 4.44
CA GLU A 39 4.08 20.57 3.98
C GLU A 39 4.22 19.10 3.55
N LEU A 40 3.31 18.25 3.97
CA LEU A 40 3.30 16.82 3.63
C LEU A 40 2.37 16.48 2.45
N MET A 41 1.62 17.46 1.91
CA MET A 41 0.70 17.23 0.78
C MET A 41 1.41 16.66 -0.45
N GLY A 42 2.66 17.09 -0.72
CA GLY A 42 3.45 16.59 -1.84
C GLY A 42 3.74 15.09 -1.73
N ILE A 43 4.28 14.65 -0.59
CA ILE A 43 4.58 13.23 -0.35
C ILE A 43 3.30 12.41 -0.18
N GLY A 44 2.28 12.95 0.48
CA GLY A 44 0.97 12.32 0.59
C GLY A 44 0.37 12.03 -0.78
N GLY A 45 0.41 13.01 -1.69
CA GLY A 45 -0.04 12.88 -3.08
C GLY A 45 0.81 11.87 -3.87
N ALA A 46 2.12 11.80 -3.66
CA ALA A 46 2.98 10.81 -4.30
C ALA A 46 2.58 9.38 -3.88
N ILE A 47 2.32 9.16 -2.58
CA ILE A 47 1.91 7.85 -2.06
C ILE A 47 0.50 7.47 -2.54
N SER A 48 -0.48 8.37 -2.43
CA SER A 48 -1.88 8.07 -2.75
C SER A 48 -2.18 8.09 -4.25
N GLY A 49 -1.57 9.01 -4.99
CA GLY A 49 -1.82 9.19 -6.43
C GLY A 49 -0.95 8.33 -7.34
N CYS A 50 0.34 8.18 -7.03
CA CYS A 50 1.25 7.35 -7.83
C CYS A 50 1.33 5.91 -7.30
N GLY A 51 1.10 5.69 -6.00
CA GLY A 51 1.19 4.40 -5.33
C GLY A 51 0.44 3.25 -6.02
N PRO A 52 -0.78 3.44 -6.56
CA PRO A 52 -1.48 2.37 -7.28
C PRO A 52 -0.65 1.74 -8.40
N ALA A 53 0.06 2.55 -9.21
CA ALA A 53 0.92 2.03 -10.28
C ALA A 53 2.07 1.17 -9.73
N PHE A 54 2.64 1.52 -8.57
CA PHE A 54 3.72 0.76 -7.96
C PHE A 54 3.22 -0.58 -7.40
N MET A 55 2.02 -0.58 -6.81
CA MET A 55 1.36 -1.80 -6.34
C MET A 55 1.00 -2.72 -7.52
N ASP A 56 0.54 -2.15 -8.64
CA ASP A 56 0.24 -2.92 -9.86
C ASP A 56 1.51 -3.57 -10.44
N MET A 57 2.66 -2.88 -10.45
CA MET A 57 3.94 -3.47 -10.85
C MET A 57 4.37 -4.63 -9.96
N ILE A 58 4.20 -4.50 -8.64
CA ILE A 58 4.48 -5.58 -7.70
C ILE A 58 3.53 -6.75 -7.94
N MET A 59 2.23 -6.47 -8.14
CA MET A 59 1.21 -7.49 -8.44
C MET A 59 1.56 -8.25 -9.72
N GLU A 60 1.92 -7.55 -10.80
CA GLU A 60 2.31 -8.14 -12.07
C GLU A 60 3.55 -9.03 -11.92
N SER A 61 4.56 -8.56 -11.19
CA SER A 61 5.79 -9.32 -10.95
C SER A 61 5.54 -10.65 -10.24
N TYR A 62 4.68 -10.66 -9.21
CA TYR A 62 4.27 -11.89 -8.54
C TYR A 62 3.42 -12.78 -9.45
N ALA A 63 2.55 -12.19 -10.26
CA ALA A 63 1.75 -12.94 -11.23
C ALA A 63 2.64 -13.61 -12.30
N ASP A 64 3.69 -12.94 -12.75
CA ASP A 64 4.70 -13.53 -13.67
C ASP A 64 5.40 -14.73 -13.03
N ALA A 65 5.78 -14.61 -11.77
CA ALA A 65 6.36 -15.72 -11.04
C ALA A 65 5.37 -16.89 -10.92
N ALA A 66 4.10 -16.62 -10.61
CA ALA A 66 3.07 -17.66 -10.53
C ALA A 66 2.86 -18.37 -11.90
N VAL A 67 2.85 -17.62 -12.99
CA VAL A 67 2.75 -18.17 -14.35
C VAL A 67 3.98 -19.04 -14.68
N LYS A 68 5.17 -18.62 -14.29
CA LYS A 68 6.41 -19.41 -14.45
C LYS A 68 6.29 -20.80 -13.81
N TYR A 69 5.51 -20.92 -12.73
CA TYR A 69 5.26 -22.19 -12.04
C TYR A 69 3.91 -22.84 -12.41
N GLY A 70 3.30 -22.43 -13.53
CA GLY A 70 2.17 -23.11 -14.16
C GLY A 70 0.79 -22.62 -13.78
N ILE A 71 0.65 -21.55 -13.00
CA ILE A 71 -0.67 -20.95 -12.71
C ILE A 71 -1.15 -20.14 -13.92
N PRO A 72 -2.37 -20.36 -14.45
CA PRO A 72 -2.91 -19.56 -15.52
C PRO A 72 -2.94 -18.07 -15.18
N ARG A 73 -2.60 -17.19 -16.11
CA ARG A 73 -2.46 -15.74 -15.91
C ARG A 73 -3.66 -15.09 -15.18
N THR A 74 -4.86 -15.38 -15.63
CA THR A 74 -6.09 -14.85 -15.03
C THR A 74 -6.27 -15.26 -13.58
N LEU A 75 -5.88 -16.47 -13.22
CA LEU A 75 -5.92 -16.95 -11.84
C LEU A 75 -4.81 -16.31 -11.00
N ALA A 76 -3.60 -16.18 -11.58
CA ALA A 76 -2.46 -15.55 -10.91
C ALA A 76 -2.81 -14.14 -10.42
N TYR A 77 -3.37 -13.27 -11.26
CA TYR A 77 -3.80 -11.93 -10.86
C TYR A 77 -4.83 -11.95 -9.74
N LYS A 78 -5.83 -12.83 -9.81
CA LYS A 78 -6.84 -12.93 -8.74
C LYS A 78 -6.22 -13.32 -7.39
N LEU A 79 -5.31 -14.29 -7.38
CA LEU A 79 -4.65 -14.75 -6.16
C LEU A 79 -3.80 -13.65 -5.54
N ILE A 80 -3.00 -12.95 -6.36
CA ILE A 80 -2.12 -11.89 -5.86
C ILE A 80 -2.93 -10.68 -5.37
N ALA A 81 -3.92 -10.24 -6.15
CA ALA A 81 -4.78 -9.13 -5.75
C ALA A 81 -5.47 -9.41 -4.41
N GLN A 82 -6.02 -10.62 -4.22
CA GLN A 82 -6.66 -11.01 -2.96
C GLN A 82 -5.66 -11.10 -1.81
N THR A 83 -4.44 -11.56 -2.05
CA THR A 83 -3.38 -11.61 -1.04
C THR A 83 -2.98 -10.21 -0.59
N MET A 84 -2.78 -9.28 -1.52
CA MET A 84 -2.45 -7.89 -1.22
C MET A 84 -3.58 -7.21 -0.43
N LEU A 85 -4.81 -7.38 -0.88
CA LEU A 85 -6.00 -6.86 -0.19
C LEU A 85 -6.09 -7.39 1.25
N GLY A 86 -5.91 -8.68 1.45
CA GLY A 86 -5.97 -9.31 2.77
C GLY A 86 -4.88 -8.80 3.71
N SER A 87 -3.65 -8.64 3.21
CA SER A 87 -2.53 -8.11 3.98
C SER A 87 -2.75 -6.64 4.37
N ALA A 88 -3.19 -5.80 3.44
CA ALA A 88 -3.48 -4.39 3.69
C ALA A 88 -4.64 -4.24 4.69
N LYS A 89 -5.73 -5.00 4.52
CA LYS A 89 -6.85 -5.00 5.45
C LYS A 89 -6.47 -5.42 6.86
N LEU A 90 -5.62 -6.44 6.99
CA LEU A 90 -5.16 -6.91 8.29
C LEU A 90 -4.35 -5.82 9.02
N GLU A 91 -3.47 -5.11 8.31
CA GLU A 91 -2.71 -3.98 8.87
C GLU A 91 -3.65 -2.87 9.35
N LEU A 92 -4.53 -2.37 8.47
CA LEU A 92 -5.47 -1.29 8.77
C LEU A 92 -6.41 -1.62 9.95
N GLN A 93 -6.86 -2.87 10.06
CA GLN A 93 -7.79 -3.30 11.12
C GLN A 93 -7.10 -3.59 12.45
N SER A 94 -5.88 -4.13 12.41
CA SER A 94 -5.17 -4.51 13.64
C SER A 94 -4.31 -3.38 14.21
N GLY A 95 -3.91 -2.41 13.39
CA GLY A 95 -2.92 -1.39 13.73
C GLY A 95 -1.54 -2.00 14.05
N SER A 96 -1.31 -3.25 13.67
CA SER A 96 -0.07 -3.96 13.97
C SER A 96 1.04 -3.49 13.04
N HIS A 97 2.25 -3.33 13.58
CA HIS A 97 3.40 -2.98 12.77
C HIS A 97 3.63 -4.01 11.63
N PRO A 98 3.81 -3.59 10.36
CA PRO A 98 3.96 -4.50 9.21
C PRO A 98 5.07 -5.55 9.38
N GLY A 99 6.16 -5.20 10.09
CA GLY A 99 7.22 -6.14 10.46
C GLY A 99 6.73 -7.28 11.36
N ALA A 100 5.85 -6.99 12.32
CA ALA A 100 5.27 -8.02 13.19
C ALA A 100 4.32 -8.94 12.41
N LEU A 101 3.52 -8.38 11.49
CA LEU A 101 2.65 -9.18 10.61
C LEU A 101 3.48 -10.10 9.71
N LYS A 102 4.59 -9.60 9.15
CA LYS A 102 5.55 -10.41 8.39
C LYS A 102 6.14 -11.54 9.23
N ASP A 103 6.58 -11.24 10.46
CA ASP A 103 7.19 -12.23 11.35
C ASP A 103 6.21 -13.32 11.76
N ALA A 104 4.95 -12.99 11.98
CA ALA A 104 3.90 -13.94 12.33
C ALA A 104 3.69 -15.06 11.28
N VAL A 105 4.04 -14.81 10.02
CA VAL A 105 3.96 -15.78 8.92
C VAL A 105 5.31 -16.36 8.52
N CYS A 106 6.38 -16.00 9.23
CA CYS A 106 7.76 -16.45 8.96
C CYS A 106 8.24 -17.47 10.00
N SER A 107 7.82 -18.73 9.86
CA SER A 107 8.31 -19.81 10.73
C SER A 107 9.82 -20.07 10.51
N PRO A 108 10.56 -20.51 11.56
CA PRO A 108 11.98 -20.85 11.45
C PRO A 108 12.23 -21.90 10.35
N GLY A 109 13.13 -21.59 9.40
CA GLY A 109 13.44 -22.45 8.25
C GLY A 109 12.33 -22.63 7.22
N GLY A 110 11.18 -21.94 7.39
CA GLY A 110 10.01 -22.06 6.53
C GLY A 110 10.19 -21.47 5.12
N THR A 111 9.18 -21.64 4.29
CA THR A 111 9.20 -21.14 2.90
C THR A 111 9.10 -19.62 2.85
N THR A 112 8.30 -19.02 3.73
CA THR A 112 8.09 -17.57 3.75
C THR A 112 9.39 -16.82 4.05
N ILE A 113 10.15 -17.23 5.08
CA ILE A 113 11.40 -16.54 5.42
C ILE A 113 12.46 -16.66 4.32
N ARG A 114 12.47 -17.76 3.55
CA ARG A 114 13.36 -17.89 2.38
C ARG A 114 12.99 -16.92 1.26
N GLY A 115 11.68 -16.71 1.03
CA GLY A 115 11.18 -15.70 0.10
C GLY A 115 11.53 -14.28 0.54
N VAL A 116 11.33 -13.96 1.83
CA VAL A 116 11.72 -12.67 2.42
C VAL A 116 13.22 -12.42 2.23
N ALA A 117 14.07 -13.40 2.53
CA ALA A 117 15.53 -13.27 2.34
C ALA A 117 15.92 -13.01 0.87
N ALA A 118 15.20 -13.61 -0.08
CA ALA A 118 15.42 -13.35 -1.50
C ALA A 118 15.03 -11.91 -1.90
N LEU A 119 13.93 -11.38 -1.39
CA LEU A 119 13.50 -9.99 -1.63
C LEU A 119 14.47 -8.99 -0.99
N GLU A 120 14.96 -9.26 0.23
CA GLU A 120 15.96 -8.42 0.89
C GLU A 120 17.27 -8.40 0.09
N LYS A 121 17.73 -9.57 -0.38
CA LYS A 121 18.93 -9.68 -1.23
C LYS A 121 18.77 -8.93 -2.55
N ALA A 122 17.56 -8.88 -3.10
CA ALA A 122 17.24 -8.14 -4.33
C ALA A 122 17.10 -6.63 -4.09
N GLY A 123 17.14 -6.14 -2.84
CA GLY A 123 17.09 -4.73 -2.52
C GLY A 123 15.68 -4.10 -2.59
N LEU A 124 14.62 -4.90 -2.39
CA LEU A 124 13.24 -4.43 -2.50
C LEU A 124 12.98 -3.14 -1.71
N ARG A 125 13.46 -3.06 -0.46
CA ARG A 125 13.24 -1.87 0.38
C ARG A 125 13.89 -0.62 -0.19
N GLY A 126 15.14 -0.74 -0.66
CA GLY A 126 15.86 0.35 -1.32
C GLY A 126 15.11 0.83 -2.56
N ALA A 127 14.70 -0.11 -3.43
CA ALA A 127 13.96 0.23 -4.64
C ALA A 127 12.64 0.97 -4.35
N CYS A 128 11.92 0.62 -3.28
CA CYS A 128 10.71 1.35 -2.88
C CYS A 128 11.01 2.77 -2.38
N ILE A 129 12.11 2.97 -1.65
CA ILE A 129 12.54 4.30 -1.20
C ILE A 129 12.98 5.15 -2.40
N ASP A 130 13.85 4.61 -3.26
CA ASP A 130 14.35 5.28 -4.47
C ASP A 130 13.21 5.70 -5.41
N CYS A 131 12.15 4.90 -5.48
CA CYS A 131 10.95 5.21 -6.26
C CYS A 131 10.28 6.50 -5.78
N ILE A 132 10.15 6.69 -4.48
CA ILE A 132 9.57 7.92 -3.91
C ILE A 132 10.55 9.08 -4.05
N ASP A 133 11.84 8.86 -3.82
CA ASP A 133 12.86 9.90 -4.00
C ASP A 133 12.89 10.45 -5.42
N ALA A 134 12.70 9.61 -6.42
CA ALA A 134 12.61 10.02 -7.83
C ALA A 134 11.42 10.95 -8.13
N ILE A 135 10.38 10.92 -7.33
CA ILE A 135 9.23 11.83 -7.45
C ILE A 135 9.48 13.13 -6.71
N MET A 136 10.07 13.04 -5.52
CA MET A 136 10.21 14.18 -4.61
C MET A 136 11.42 15.06 -4.91
N ASN A 137 12.51 14.50 -5.45
CA ASN A 137 13.74 15.19 -5.80
C ASN A 137 13.68 15.74 -7.23
N LYS A 138 12.76 16.68 -7.50
CA LYS A 138 12.66 17.39 -8.78
C LYS A 138 13.56 18.61 -8.81
#